data_8f6f5912dd37cf8654af6cda4fc0cd19
#
_entry.id   8f6f5912dd37cf8654af6cda4fc0cd19
#
_cell.length_a   1.000
_cell.length_b   1.000
_cell.length_c   1.000
_cell.angle_alpha   90.00
_cell.angle_beta   90.00
_cell.angle_gamma   90.00
#
_symmetry.space_group_name_H-M   'P 1'
#
loop_
_entity.id
_entity.type
_entity.pdbx_description
1 polymer ?
#
loop_
_entity_poly.entity_id
_entity_poly.type
_entity_poly.pdbx_seq_one_letter_code
_entity_poly.pdbx_strand_id
1 'polypeptide(L)'
;MSHASDTALTYHESGVDYDLIDPLKVAAQRAAAATAANLAAHGVAEVAASRGESAYVVDVGPFLLASIVECLGSKALVADEMARLTGRSHYDAIAQDTIAMAVNDLITVGATPLVVQAYWAAGGSDWFADAQRAQALVDGWKRACDACGVAWGGGETPALAGIVEPGRIDLAASCTGIVQPKSRLSVGDRLAPGDAIVLLASSGIHANGLTLARKLVERLPQGYLSAVTPTLNFGDALLVPTPLYAPVTEALAHAGIDVHY
;
A
#
# COMPACT_ATOMS: atom_id res chain seq x y z
N MET A 1 40.15 -15.86 0.19
CA MET A 1 39.38 -14.61 0.24
C MET A 1 38.63 -14.51 -1.06
N SER A 2 37.36 -14.90 -1.05
CA SER A 2 36.48 -14.84 -2.22
C SER A 2 36.06 -13.38 -2.39
N HIS A 3 36.43 -12.75 -3.51
CA HIS A 3 35.85 -11.47 -3.90
C HIS A 3 34.36 -11.66 -4.13
N ALA A 4 33.54 -11.15 -3.20
CA ALA A 4 32.14 -10.96 -3.49
C ALA A 4 32.04 -10.05 -4.73
N SER A 5 31.35 -10.50 -5.77
CA SER A 5 31.15 -9.73 -6.98
C SER A 5 30.43 -8.41 -6.61
N ASP A 6 31.10 -7.30 -6.90
CA ASP A 6 30.65 -5.92 -6.66
C ASP A 6 29.59 -5.50 -7.71
N THR A 7 28.74 -6.44 -8.12
CA THR A 7 27.63 -6.17 -9.03
C THR A 7 26.46 -5.55 -8.24
N ALA A 8 25.98 -4.40 -8.70
CA ALA A 8 24.81 -3.74 -8.16
C ALA A 8 23.60 -4.69 -8.26
N LEU A 9 22.83 -4.82 -7.19
CA LEU A 9 21.56 -5.57 -7.21
C LEU A 9 20.54 -4.80 -8.03
N THR A 10 19.85 -5.50 -8.93
CA THR A 10 18.79 -4.95 -9.77
C THR A 10 17.42 -5.56 -9.43
N TYR A 11 16.33 -4.90 -9.83
CA TYR A 11 14.98 -5.46 -9.69
C TYR A 11 14.83 -6.78 -10.45
N HIS A 12 15.38 -6.87 -11.66
CA HIS A 12 15.36 -8.10 -12.46
C HIS A 12 15.99 -9.28 -11.69
N GLU A 13 17.16 -9.09 -11.06
CA GLU A 13 17.81 -10.13 -10.25
C GLU A 13 17.01 -10.47 -8.97
N SER A 14 16.13 -9.59 -8.52
CA SER A 14 15.24 -9.83 -7.38
C SER A 14 13.93 -10.56 -7.76
N GLY A 15 13.72 -10.84 -9.06
CA GLY A 15 12.53 -11.54 -9.56
C GLY A 15 11.42 -10.61 -10.04
N VAL A 16 11.68 -9.30 -10.18
CA VAL A 16 10.74 -8.33 -10.73
C VAL A 16 11.20 -7.91 -12.12
N ASP A 17 10.53 -8.39 -13.14
CA ASP A 17 10.84 -8.11 -14.55
C ASP A 17 9.68 -7.30 -15.18
N TYR A 18 9.90 -5.99 -15.32
CA TYR A 18 8.92 -5.09 -15.91
C TYR A 18 8.69 -5.33 -17.39
N ASP A 19 9.70 -5.80 -18.14
CA ASP A 19 9.55 -6.10 -19.57
C ASP A 19 8.55 -7.23 -19.83
N LEU A 20 8.39 -8.14 -18.86
CA LEU A 20 7.40 -9.22 -18.89
C LEU A 20 6.01 -8.77 -18.40
N ILE A 21 5.97 -7.85 -17.42
CA ILE A 21 4.73 -7.45 -16.76
C ILE A 21 3.99 -6.35 -17.54
N ASP A 22 4.70 -5.35 -18.03
CA ASP A 22 4.12 -4.14 -18.61
C ASP A 22 3.26 -4.39 -19.87
N PRO A 23 3.60 -5.32 -20.79
CA PRO A 23 2.71 -5.63 -21.90
C PRO A 23 1.32 -6.09 -21.49
N LEU A 24 1.22 -6.90 -20.41
CA LEU A 24 -0.05 -7.34 -19.85
C LEU A 24 -0.81 -6.17 -19.21
N LYS A 25 -0.11 -5.31 -18.46
CA LYS A 25 -0.73 -4.10 -17.87
C LYS A 25 -1.34 -3.20 -18.94
N VAL A 26 -0.62 -2.94 -20.04
CA VAL A 26 -1.11 -2.12 -21.15
C VAL A 26 -2.35 -2.75 -21.80
N ALA A 27 -2.34 -4.07 -22.03
CA ALA A 27 -3.49 -4.77 -22.58
C ALA A 27 -4.71 -4.71 -21.64
N ALA A 28 -4.48 -4.91 -20.34
CA ALA A 28 -5.51 -4.84 -19.30
C ALA A 28 -6.11 -3.42 -19.20
N GLN A 29 -5.29 -2.37 -19.26
CA GLN A 29 -5.76 -0.98 -19.24
C GLN A 29 -6.68 -0.67 -20.43
N ARG A 30 -6.32 -1.14 -21.63
CA ARG A 30 -7.15 -0.98 -22.85
C ARG A 30 -8.50 -1.69 -22.70
N ALA A 31 -8.48 -2.93 -22.23
CA ALA A 31 -9.70 -3.70 -21.99
C ALA A 31 -10.58 -3.03 -20.92
N ALA A 32 -9.98 -2.60 -19.81
CA ALA A 32 -10.68 -1.91 -18.73
C ALA A 32 -11.32 -0.60 -19.21
N ALA A 33 -10.64 0.19 -20.06
CA ALA A 33 -11.19 1.42 -20.61
C ALA A 33 -12.47 1.16 -21.44
N ALA A 34 -12.52 0.07 -22.18
CA ALA A 34 -13.71 -0.29 -22.96
C ALA A 34 -14.93 -0.63 -22.07
N THR A 35 -14.72 -1.05 -20.83
CA THR A 35 -15.81 -1.37 -19.89
C THR A 35 -16.46 -0.14 -19.26
N ALA A 36 -15.86 1.05 -19.37
CA ALA A 36 -16.41 2.28 -18.82
C ALA A 36 -17.81 2.62 -19.37
N ALA A 37 -18.10 2.19 -20.61
CA ALA A 37 -19.43 2.36 -21.22
C ALA A 37 -20.56 1.70 -20.43
N ASN A 38 -20.27 0.68 -19.62
CA ASN A 38 -21.26 0.01 -18.79
C ASN A 38 -21.84 0.93 -17.70
N LEU A 39 -21.11 1.95 -17.28
CA LEU A 39 -21.54 2.92 -16.26
C LEU A 39 -22.77 3.73 -16.74
N ALA A 40 -22.90 3.98 -18.03
CA ALA A 40 -23.99 4.77 -18.60
C ALA A 40 -25.38 4.16 -18.32
N ALA A 41 -25.48 2.83 -18.25
CA ALA A 41 -26.72 2.14 -17.91
C ALA A 41 -27.24 2.49 -16.50
N HIS A 42 -26.36 3.00 -15.62
CA HIS A 42 -26.67 3.39 -14.25
C HIS A 42 -26.75 4.91 -14.04
N GLY A 43 -26.64 5.69 -15.14
CA GLY A 43 -26.68 7.15 -15.08
C GLY A 43 -25.44 7.77 -14.43
N VAL A 44 -24.32 7.04 -14.38
CA VAL A 44 -23.03 7.49 -13.84
C VAL A 44 -21.95 7.44 -14.93
N ALA A 45 -20.85 8.14 -14.73
CA ALA A 45 -19.81 8.26 -15.74
C ALA A 45 -18.40 8.10 -15.12
N GLU A 46 -17.49 7.58 -15.91
CA GLU A 46 -16.08 7.60 -15.56
C GLU A 46 -15.53 9.03 -15.58
N VAL A 47 -14.68 9.36 -14.61
CA VAL A 47 -13.78 10.50 -14.69
C VAL A 47 -12.53 10.05 -15.45
N ALA A 48 -12.50 10.21 -16.76
CA ALA A 48 -11.45 9.62 -17.62
C ALA A 48 -10.03 10.07 -17.23
N ALA A 49 -9.86 11.28 -16.69
CA ALA A 49 -8.58 11.79 -16.19
C ALA A 49 -8.01 10.99 -15.01
N SER A 50 -8.85 10.20 -14.31
CA SER A 50 -8.37 9.33 -13.22
C SER A 50 -7.68 8.05 -13.72
N ARG A 51 -7.74 7.74 -15.01
CA ARG A 51 -7.00 6.60 -15.55
C ARG A 51 -5.51 6.90 -15.64
N GLY A 52 -4.72 6.13 -14.92
CA GLY A 52 -3.29 6.37 -14.76
C GLY A 52 -2.93 7.01 -13.43
N GLU A 53 -3.93 7.54 -12.70
CA GLU A 53 -3.78 7.95 -11.31
C GLU A 53 -3.80 6.73 -10.37
N SER A 54 -3.46 6.94 -9.10
CA SER A 54 -3.43 5.87 -8.10
C SER A 54 -4.82 5.31 -7.79
N ALA A 55 -5.89 6.10 -7.93
CA ALA A 55 -7.26 5.65 -7.70
C ALA A 55 -8.17 5.93 -8.89
N TYR A 56 -9.12 5.03 -9.14
CA TYR A 56 -10.14 5.16 -10.17
C TYR A 56 -11.34 5.96 -9.64
N VAL A 57 -11.85 6.89 -10.45
CA VAL A 57 -12.90 7.84 -10.05
C VAL A 57 -14.12 7.74 -10.96
N VAL A 58 -15.30 7.69 -10.36
CA VAL A 58 -16.62 7.70 -11.03
C VAL A 58 -17.44 8.90 -10.58
N ASP A 59 -18.06 9.62 -11.53
CA ASP A 59 -19.03 10.67 -11.26
C ASP A 59 -20.41 10.05 -11.02
N VAL A 60 -20.91 10.18 -9.78
CA VAL A 60 -22.23 9.66 -9.39
C VAL A 60 -23.27 10.76 -9.25
N GLY A 61 -22.99 11.96 -9.78
CA GLY A 61 -23.89 13.13 -9.76
C GLY A 61 -23.55 14.09 -8.60
N PRO A 62 -23.95 13.83 -7.35
CA PRO A 62 -23.71 14.78 -6.25
C PRO A 62 -22.23 14.91 -5.84
N PHE A 63 -21.45 13.87 -6.00
CA PHE A 63 -20.02 13.77 -5.65
C PHE A 63 -19.31 12.81 -6.62
N LEU A 64 -17.99 12.70 -6.49
CA LEU A 64 -17.23 11.65 -7.17
C LEU A 64 -16.93 10.52 -6.18
N LEU A 65 -17.03 9.28 -6.66
CA LEU A 65 -16.67 8.08 -5.92
C LEU A 65 -15.28 7.63 -6.37
N ALA A 66 -14.35 7.53 -5.44
CA ALA A 66 -13.01 7.01 -5.70
C ALA A 66 -12.84 5.61 -5.11
N SER A 67 -12.09 4.74 -5.78
CA SER A 67 -11.82 3.39 -5.31
C SER A 67 -10.45 2.89 -5.77
N ILE A 68 -9.84 2.05 -4.92
CA ILE A 68 -8.54 1.41 -5.15
C ILE A 68 -8.51 0.03 -4.49
N VAL A 69 -7.69 -0.86 -4.98
CA VAL A 69 -7.23 -2.07 -4.30
C VAL A 69 -5.71 -2.12 -4.36
N GLU A 70 -5.08 -2.32 -3.21
CA GLU A 70 -3.63 -2.43 -3.08
C GLU A 70 -3.23 -3.62 -2.22
N CYS A 71 -2.06 -4.20 -2.49
CA CYS A 71 -1.47 -5.25 -1.68
C CYS A 71 -0.22 -4.75 -0.95
N LEU A 72 0.05 -5.36 0.22
CA LEU A 72 1.26 -5.06 0.98
C LEU A 72 2.54 -5.57 0.30
N GLY A 73 2.45 -6.69 -0.41
CA GLY A 73 3.61 -7.36 -0.97
C GLY A 73 4.52 -8.00 0.10
N SER A 74 5.83 -8.01 -0.16
CA SER A 74 6.77 -8.86 0.57
C SER A 74 7.22 -8.32 1.94
N LYS A 75 6.68 -7.22 2.45
CA LYS A 75 7.04 -6.67 3.78
C LYS A 75 6.64 -7.63 4.93
N ALA A 76 5.55 -8.36 4.77
CA ALA A 76 5.13 -9.39 5.75
C ALA A 76 6.21 -10.46 5.97
N LEU A 77 6.99 -10.80 4.93
CA LEU A 77 8.10 -11.76 5.05
C LEU A 77 9.25 -11.24 5.92
N VAL A 78 9.47 -9.92 5.94
CA VAL A 78 10.44 -9.29 6.86
C VAL A 78 9.94 -9.38 8.29
N ALA A 79 8.65 -9.13 8.51
CA ALA A 79 8.02 -9.25 9.82
C ALA A 79 8.11 -10.67 10.38
N ASP A 80 7.83 -11.68 9.54
CA ASP A 80 7.96 -13.10 9.93
C ASP A 80 9.40 -13.44 10.32
N GLU A 81 10.38 -13.01 9.52
CA GLU A 81 11.78 -13.32 9.81
C GLU A 81 12.28 -12.59 11.07
N MET A 82 11.89 -11.33 11.26
CA MET A 82 12.20 -10.59 12.48
C MET A 82 11.54 -11.21 13.70
N ALA A 83 10.30 -11.70 13.60
CA ALA A 83 9.65 -12.43 14.68
C ALA A 83 10.40 -13.72 15.03
N ARG A 84 10.87 -14.46 14.02
CA ARG A 84 11.69 -15.67 14.21
C ARG A 84 13.03 -15.36 14.92
N LEU A 85 13.67 -14.25 14.58
CA LEU A 85 14.98 -13.84 15.12
C LEU A 85 14.89 -13.22 16.51
N THR A 86 13.82 -12.50 16.81
CA THR A 86 13.70 -11.66 18.03
C THR A 86 12.60 -12.10 19.00
N GLY A 87 11.69 -12.97 18.55
CA GLY A 87 10.49 -13.35 19.31
C GLY A 87 9.40 -12.27 19.35
N ARG A 88 9.58 -11.14 18.64
CA ARG A 88 8.64 -10.01 18.64
C ARG A 88 7.80 -10.01 17.38
N SER A 89 6.47 -10.00 17.52
CA SER A 89 5.55 -9.76 16.40
C SER A 89 5.61 -8.31 15.92
N HIS A 90 5.47 -8.10 14.60
CA HIS A 90 5.40 -6.79 13.97
C HIS A 90 4.11 -6.62 13.17
N TYR A 91 3.13 -7.50 13.38
CA TYR A 91 1.90 -7.51 12.57
C TYR A 91 0.98 -6.33 12.83
N ASP A 92 1.17 -5.60 13.92
CA ASP A 92 0.51 -4.32 14.16
C ASP A 92 1.03 -3.21 13.20
N ALA A 93 2.33 -3.17 12.95
CA ALA A 93 2.94 -2.28 11.95
C ALA A 93 2.58 -2.71 10.52
N ILE A 94 2.60 -4.02 10.24
CA ILE A 94 2.21 -4.62 8.95
C ILE A 94 0.76 -4.27 8.59
N ALA A 95 -0.15 -4.28 9.57
CA ALA A 95 -1.54 -3.84 9.38
C ALA A 95 -1.63 -2.38 8.93
N GLN A 96 -0.89 -1.49 9.61
CA GLN A 96 -0.81 -0.08 9.22
C GLN A 96 -0.24 0.09 7.81
N ASP A 97 0.83 -0.64 7.48
CA ASP A 97 1.42 -0.59 6.13
C ASP A 97 0.41 -1.00 5.06
N THR A 98 -0.38 -2.06 5.31
CA THR A 98 -1.38 -2.54 4.35
C THR A 98 -2.48 -1.49 4.11
N ILE A 99 -2.98 -0.86 5.18
CA ILE A 99 -3.97 0.23 5.07
C ILE A 99 -3.35 1.44 4.38
N ALA A 100 -2.10 1.79 4.72
CA ALA A 100 -1.40 2.92 4.12
C ALA A 100 -1.28 2.78 2.60
N MET A 101 -1.04 1.58 2.06
CA MET A 101 -0.99 1.35 0.62
C MET A 101 -2.30 1.80 -0.04
N ALA A 102 -3.45 1.37 0.47
CA ALA A 102 -4.74 1.70 -0.14
C ALA A 102 -5.21 3.13 0.17
N VAL A 103 -5.04 3.60 1.41
CA VAL A 103 -5.53 4.93 1.83
C VAL A 103 -4.66 6.04 1.24
N ASN A 104 -3.34 5.90 1.26
CA ASN A 104 -2.44 6.92 0.72
C ASN A 104 -2.59 7.06 -0.80
N ASP A 105 -2.84 5.96 -1.51
CA ASP A 105 -3.13 6.01 -2.94
C ASP A 105 -4.50 6.67 -3.23
N LEU A 106 -5.52 6.37 -2.41
CA LEU A 106 -6.84 6.96 -2.59
C LEU A 106 -6.84 8.49 -2.46
N ILE A 107 -6.12 9.01 -1.47
CA ILE A 107 -6.12 10.45 -1.18
C ILE A 107 -5.42 11.29 -2.23
N THR A 108 -4.56 10.71 -3.08
CA THR A 108 -3.86 11.43 -4.15
C THR A 108 -4.82 12.06 -5.15
N VAL A 109 -5.98 11.44 -5.38
CA VAL A 109 -7.01 12.02 -6.27
C VAL A 109 -7.94 13.02 -5.55
N GLY A 110 -7.56 13.49 -4.36
CA GLY A 110 -8.35 14.45 -3.57
C GLY A 110 -9.53 13.83 -2.81
N ALA A 111 -9.58 12.50 -2.71
CA ALA A 111 -10.67 11.81 -2.03
C ALA A 111 -10.49 11.80 -0.51
N THR A 112 -11.62 11.94 0.21
CA THR A 112 -11.74 11.59 1.62
C THR A 112 -12.04 10.10 1.73
N PRO A 113 -11.18 9.28 2.34
CA PRO A 113 -11.42 7.86 2.50
C PRO A 113 -12.58 7.60 3.46
N LEU A 114 -13.42 6.60 3.16
CA LEU A 114 -14.61 6.26 3.98
C LEU A 114 -14.57 4.84 4.52
N VAL A 115 -14.23 3.87 3.66
CA VAL A 115 -14.32 2.45 3.98
C VAL A 115 -13.09 1.73 3.47
N VAL A 116 -12.52 0.88 4.33
CA VAL A 116 -11.47 -0.09 3.97
C VAL A 116 -12.04 -1.50 4.14
N GLN A 117 -11.72 -2.39 3.20
CA GLN A 117 -11.98 -3.82 3.30
C GLN A 117 -10.67 -4.58 3.29
N ALA A 118 -10.61 -5.67 4.06
CA ALA A 118 -9.41 -6.47 4.25
C ALA A 118 -9.41 -7.72 3.35
N TYR A 119 -8.23 -8.13 2.90
CA TYR A 119 -7.96 -9.44 2.35
C TYR A 119 -6.74 -10.02 3.06
N TRP A 120 -6.96 -11.11 3.82
CA TRP A 120 -5.94 -11.78 4.64
C TRP A 120 -5.84 -13.24 4.25
N ALA A 121 -5.09 -13.54 3.22
CA ALA A 121 -4.96 -14.88 2.66
C ALA A 121 -3.75 -15.61 3.24
N ALA A 122 -3.98 -16.61 4.09
CA ALA A 122 -2.92 -17.41 4.68
C ALA A 122 -2.68 -18.73 3.94
N GLY A 123 -1.46 -19.25 4.00
CA GLY A 123 -1.08 -20.55 3.41
C GLY A 123 -1.71 -21.76 4.11
N GLY A 124 -2.34 -21.54 5.27
CA GLY A 124 -3.08 -22.53 6.03
C GLY A 124 -3.78 -21.91 7.22
N SER A 125 -4.80 -22.56 7.76
CA SER A 125 -5.56 -22.08 8.93
C SER A 125 -4.70 -21.99 10.21
N ASP A 126 -3.60 -22.72 10.26
CA ASP A 126 -2.62 -22.70 11.35
C ASP A 126 -1.94 -21.33 11.52
N TRP A 127 -1.88 -20.53 10.45
CA TRP A 127 -1.38 -19.15 10.54
C TRP A 127 -2.17 -18.33 11.56
N PHE A 128 -3.50 -18.50 11.59
CA PHE A 128 -4.42 -17.79 12.49
C PHE A 128 -4.44 -18.36 13.91
N ALA A 129 -3.85 -19.54 14.13
CA ALA A 129 -3.77 -20.17 15.45
C ALA A 129 -2.76 -19.48 16.39
N ASP A 130 -1.80 -18.71 15.86
CA ASP A 130 -0.94 -17.83 16.65
C ASP A 130 -1.75 -16.60 17.12
N ALA A 131 -2.35 -16.72 18.29
CA ALA A 131 -3.25 -15.72 18.84
C ALA A 131 -2.59 -14.35 19.02
N GLN A 132 -1.30 -14.30 19.38
CA GLN A 132 -0.59 -13.04 19.56
C GLN A 132 -0.40 -12.31 18.23
N ARG A 133 0.02 -13.03 17.19
CA ARG A 133 0.21 -12.49 15.83
C ARG A 133 -1.12 -12.05 15.22
N ALA A 134 -2.14 -12.91 15.30
CA ALA A 134 -3.46 -12.61 14.78
C ALA A 134 -4.09 -11.39 15.48
N GLN A 135 -3.98 -11.31 16.81
CA GLN A 135 -4.49 -10.16 17.56
C GLN A 135 -3.72 -8.87 17.22
N ALA A 136 -2.40 -8.93 17.06
CA ALA A 136 -1.59 -7.78 16.65
C ALA A 136 -2.03 -7.25 15.27
N LEU A 137 -2.34 -8.14 14.31
CA LEU A 137 -2.88 -7.75 13.00
C LEU A 137 -4.24 -7.04 13.13
N VAL A 138 -5.16 -7.61 13.90
CA VAL A 138 -6.51 -7.03 14.14
C VAL A 138 -6.42 -5.66 14.82
N ASP A 139 -5.64 -5.55 15.90
CA ASP A 139 -5.50 -4.31 16.66
C ASP A 139 -4.80 -3.23 15.84
N GLY A 140 -3.77 -3.60 15.08
CA GLY A 140 -3.07 -2.71 14.17
C GLY A 140 -3.99 -2.18 13.08
N TRP A 141 -4.81 -3.06 12.49
CA TRP A 141 -5.79 -2.70 11.46
C TRP A 141 -6.81 -1.70 11.99
N LYS A 142 -7.38 -2.00 13.17
CA LYS A 142 -8.31 -1.08 13.85
C LYS A 142 -7.67 0.29 14.10
N ARG A 143 -6.45 0.32 14.69
CA ARG A 143 -5.76 1.58 14.98
C ARG A 143 -5.49 2.40 13.71
N ALA A 144 -5.09 1.77 12.62
CA ALA A 144 -4.84 2.45 11.36
C ALA A 144 -6.14 2.99 10.73
N CYS A 145 -7.25 2.24 10.81
CA CYS A 145 -8.57 2.74 10.40
C CYS A 145 -9.00 3.95 11.23
N ASP A 146 -8.86 3.88 12.56
CA ASP A 146 -9.18 5.01 13.45
C ASP A 146 -8.34 6.25 13.12
N ALA A 147 -7.04 6.06 12.86
CA ALA A 147 -6.12 7.16 12.52
C ALA A 147 -6.47 7.84 11.18
N CYS A 148 -7.03 7.09 10.23
CA CYS A 148 -7.50 7.63 8.95
C CYS A 148 -8.95 8.12 8.98
N GLY A 149 -9.70 7.89 10.06
CA GLY A 149 -11.12 8.20 10.16
C GLY A 149 -11.99 7.35 9.23
N VAL A 150 -11.57 6.10 8.92
CA VAL A 150 -12.28 5.20 8.01
C VAL A 150 -12.98 4.08 8.77
N ALA A 151 -14.09 3.59 8.23
CA ALA A 151 -14.73 2.39 8.72
C ALA A 151 -14.01 1.14 8.17
N TRP A 152 -13.81 0.12 9.01
CA TRP A 152 -13.46 -1.21 8.54
C TRP A 152 -14.74 -1.96 8.18
N GLY A 153 -15.00 -2.13 6.88
CA GLY A 153 -16.27 -2.67 6.37
C GLY A 153 -16.34 -4.20 6.36
N GLY A 154 -15.26 -4.88 6.76
CA GLY A 154 -15.15 -6.34 6.69
C GLY A 154 -14.03 -6.80 5.77
N GLY A 155 -14.17 -7.98 5.16
CA GLY A 155 -13.18 -8.53 4.23
C GLY A 155 -13.24 -10.05 4.11
N GLU A 156 -12.17 -10.64 3.58
CA GLU A 156 -12.00 -12.07 3.38
C GLU A 156 -10.74 -12.59 4.11
N THR A 157 -10.86 -13.77 4.72
CA THR A 157 -9.76 -14.45 5.43
C THR A 157 -9.60 -15.89 4.96
N PRO A 158 -9.24 -16.12 3.68
CA PRO A 158 -9.13 -17.47 3.15
C PRO A 158 -7.85 -18.18 3.61
N ALA A 159 -7.95 -19.49 3.80
CA ALA A 159 -6.81 -20.38 3.90
C ALA A 159 -6.54 -21.00 2.51
N LEU A 160 -5.46 -20.56 1.86
CA LEU A 160 -5.14 -20.85 0.46
C LEU A 160 -3.92 -21.79 0.34
N ALA A 161 -4.03 -23.00 0.89
CA ALA A 161 -2.98 -24.01 0.77
C ALA A 161 -2.65 -24.31 -0.70
N GLY A 162 -1.37 -24.28 -1.06
CA GLY A 162 -0.90 -24.49 -2.43
C GLY A 162 -0.92 -23.25 -3.32
N ILE A 163 -1.51 -22.14 -2.88
CA ILE A 163 -1.45 -20.82 -3.54
C ILE A 163 -0.53 -19.90 -2.74
N VAL A 164 -0.74 -19.82 -1.43
CA VAL A 164 0.15 -19.10 -0.50
C VAL A 164 1.03 -20.14 0.21
N GLU A 165 2.31 -19.82 0.40
CA GLU A 165 3.26 -20.69 1.08
C GLU A 165 2.80 -21.00 2.53
N PRO A 166 3.02 -22.24 3.02
CA PRO A 166 2.73 -22.57 4.40
C PRO A 166 3.39 -21.62 5.41
N GLY A 167 2.64 -21.21 6.42
CA GLY A 167 3.12 -20.28 7.44
C GLY A 167 3.26 -18.82 7.00
N ARG A 168 2.87 -18.48 5.76
CA ARG A 168 2.88 -17.11 5.21
C ARG A 168 1.46 -16.56 5.09
N ILE A 169 1.36 -15.26 4.94
CA ILE A 169 0.13 -14.54 4.66
C ILE A 169 0.36 -13.52 3.55
N ASP A 170 -0.60 -13.41 2.66
CA ASP A 170 -0.72 -12.32 1.69
C ASP A 170 -1.80 -11.35 2.17
N LEU A 171 -1.48 -10.07 2.18
CA LEU A 171 -2.32 -9.00 2.73
C LEU A 171 -2.61 -7.96 1.67
N ALA A 172 -3.89 -7.60 1.55
CA ALA A 172 -4.34 -6.52 0.70
C ALA A 172 -5.48 -5.73 1.36
N ALA A 173 -5.71 -4.53 0.86
CA ALA A 173 -6.84 -3.71 1.24
C ALA A 173 -7.47 -3.08 0.00
N SER A 174 -8.80 -2.97 -0.03
CA SER A 174 -9.47 -2.01 -0.90
C SER A 174 -9.89 -0.81 -0.08
N CYS A 175 -9.84 0.38 -0.69
CA CYS A 175 -10.34 1.61 -0.08
C CYS A 175 -11.34 2.27 -1.02
N THR A 176 -12.46 2.75 -0.45
CA THR A 176 -13.46 3.55 -1.15
C THR A 176 -13.63 4.87 -0.42
N GLY A 177 -13.70 5.95 -1.17
CA GLY A 177 -13.88 7.30 -0.64
C GLY A 177 -14.63 8.20 -1.59
N ILE A 178 -14.82 9.45 -1.20
CA ILE A 178 -15.54 10.45 -1.98
C ILE A 178 -14.67 11.68 -2.22
N VAL A 179 -14.83 12.30 -3.40
CA VAL A 179 -14.33 13.65 -3.67
C VAL A 179 -15.52 14.60 -3.60
N GLN A 180 -15.57 15.40 -2.53
CA GLN A 180 -16.64 16.36 -2.29
C GLN A 180 -16.09 17.59 -1.52
N PRO A 181 -16.25 18.80 -2.07
CA PRO A 181 -16.84 19.11 -3.38
C PRO A 181 -16.01 18.52 -4.54
N LYS A 182 -16.62 18.35 -5.72
CA LYS A 182 -15.92 17.80 -6.91
C LYS A 182 -14.68 18.60 -7.31
N SER A 183 -14.59 19.86 -6.93
CA SER A 183 -13.41 20.72 -7.15
C SER A 183 -12.16 20.29 -6.38
N ARG A 184 -12.30 19.38 -5.39
CA ARG A 184 -11.16 18.74 -4.73
C ARG A 184 -10.45 17.69 -5.58
N LEU A 185 -11.04 17.29 -6.73
CA LEU A 185 -10.39 16.30 -7.60
C LEU A 185 -8.97 16.78 -7.96
N SER A 186 -8.02 15.90 -7.74
CA SER A 186 -6.59 16.12 -8.01
C SER A 186 -6.12 15.06 -9.02
N VAL A 187 -5.83 15.48 -10.22
CA VAL A 187 -5.36 14.63 -11.35
C VAL A 187 -4.27 15.34 -12.14
N GLY A 188 -3.57 16.28 -11.52
CA GLY A 188 -2.46 17.02 -12.13
C GLY A 188 -2.84 18.07 -13.18
N ASP A 189 -4.11 18.25 -13.49
CA ASP A 189 -4.59 19.19 -14.51
C ASP A 189 -4.45 20.67 -14.13
N ARG A 190 -4.24 20.94 -12.83
CA ARG A 190 -4.05 22.29 -12.29
C ARG A 190 -2.58 22.70 -12.09
N LEU A 191 -1.64 21.75 -12.29
CA LEU A 191 -0.20 22.04 -12.14
C LEU A 191 0.24 23.17 -13.06
N ALA A 192 0.93 24.16 -12.49
CA ALA A 192 1.38 25.33 -13.23
C ALA A 192 2.82 25.73 -12.85
N PRO A 193 3.56 26.35 -13.78
CA PRO A 193 4.85 26.95 -13.46
C PRO A 193 4.70 27.99 -12.33
N GLY A 194 5.49 27.85 -11.27
CA GLY A 194 5.44 28.72 -10.09
C GLY A 194 4.77 28.06 -8.87
N ASP A 195 4.18 26.89 -9.02
CA ASP A 195 3.68 26.11 -7.89
C ASP A 195 4.80 25.75 -6.91
N ALA A 196 4.51 25.83 -5.62
CA ALA A 196 5.42 25.40 -4.58
C ALA A 196 5.38 23.89 -4.40
N ILE A 197 6.54 23.27 -4.38
CA ILE A 197 6.68 21.84 -4.06
C ILE A 197 6.96 21.71 -2.58
N VAL A 198 6.06 21.01 -1.84
CA VAL A 198 6.22 20.71 -0.43
C VAL A 198 6.61 19.24 -0.27
N LEU A 199 7.74 18.98 0.38
CA LEU A 199 8.24 17.63 0.64
C LEU A 199 8.03 17.28 2.11
N LEU A 200 7.43 16.13 2.36
CA LEU A 200 7.36 15.51 3.68
C LEU A 200 8.48 14.47 3.80
N ALA A 201 9.20 14.51 4.94
CA ALA A 201 10.27 13.53 5.17
C ALA A 201 9.72 12.10 5.24
N SER A 202 10.40 11.17 4.59
CA SER A 202 10.08 9.75 4.69
C SER A 202 10.45 9.20 6.08
N SER A 203 9.63 8.26 6.60
CA SER A 203 9.94 7.51 7.81
C SER A 203 10.86 6.30 7.57
N GLY A 204 11.08 5.93 6.31
CA GLY A 204 11.86 4.75 5.89
C GLY A 204 11.50 4.32 4.48
N ILE A 205 11.72 3.04 4.18
CA ILE A 205 11.43 2.45 2.87
C ILE A 205 9.93 2.32 2.59
N HIS A 206 9.09 2.46 3.62
CA HIS A 206 7.65 2.21 3.59
C HIS A 206 7.34 0.75 3.22
N ALA A 207 6.48 0.52 2.21
CA ALA A 207 6.07 -0.82 1.79
C ALA A 207 6.54 -1.20 0.37
N ASN A 208 7.28 -0.33 -0.32
CA ASN A 208 7.80 -0.58 -1.66
C ASN A 208 9.31 -0.91 -1.65
N GLY A 209 9.81 -1.56 -2.71
CA GLY A 209 11.22 -1.91 -2.81
C GLY A 209 11.70 -3.05 -1.91
N LEU A 210 10.79 -3.70 -1.16
CA LEU A 210 11.13 -4.72 -0.16
C LEU A 210 11.75 -5.98 -0.77
N THR A 211 11.39 -6.34 -2.00
CA THR A 211 11.98 -7.50 -2.67
C THR A 211 13.49 -7.30 -2.85
N LEU A 212 13.91 -6.13 -3.29
CA LEU A 212 15.32 -5.79 -3.43
C LEU A 212 16.02 -5.65 -2.06
N ALA A 213 15.38 -4.99 -1.08
CA ALA A 213 15.91 -4.84 0.26
C ALA A 213 16.12 -6.20 0.97
N ARG A 214 15.22 -7.16 0.76
CA ARG A 214 15.38 -8.53 1.27
C ARG A 214 16.57 -9.26 0.63
N LYS A 215 16.83 -9.06 -0.64
CA LYS A 215 18.03 -9.57 -1.32
C LYS A 215 19.32 -8.98 -0.75
N LEU A 216 19.30 -7.69 -0.36
CA LEU A 216 20.46 -7.04 0.25
C LEU A 216 20.86 -7.71 1.57
N VAL A 217 19.93 -8.28 2.32
CA VAL A 217 20.18 -8.99 3.58
C VAL A 217 21.23 -10.08 3.42
N GLU A 218 21.27 -10.77 2.28
CA GLU A 218 22.24 -11.84 1.98
C GLU A 218 23.70 -11.34 1.95
N ARG A 219 23.90 -10.03 1.76
CA ARG A 219 25.21 -9.37 1.72
C ARG A 219 25.61 -8.73 3.06
N LEU A 220 24.70 -8.69 4.04
CA LEU A 220 24.94 -8.04 5.32
C LEU A 220 25.56 -9.04 6.35
N PRO A 221 26.53 -8.60 7.17
CA PRO A 221 27.28 -9.50 8.06
C PRO A 221 26.43 -10.28 9.05
N GLN A 222 25.33 -9.68 9.50
CA GLN A 222 24.39 -10.28 10.48
C GLN A 222 22.95 -10.34 9.90
N GLY A 223 22.81 -10.31 8.57
CA GLY A 223 21.52 -10.34 7.92
C GLY A 223 20.62 -9.18 8.40
N TYR A 224 19.38 -9.48 8.76
CA TYR A 224 18.43 -8.49 9.27
C TYR A 224 18.88 -7.82 10.58
N LEU A 225 19.72 -8.48 11.39
CA LEU A 225 20.24 -7.92 12.64
C LEU A 225 21.47 -7.02 12.45
N SER A 226 21.94 -6.81 11.21
CA SER A 226 23.02 -5.87 10.92
C SER A 226 22.68 -4.46 11.36
N ALA A 227 23.58 -3.81 12.10
CA ALA A 227 23.36 -2.46 12.59
C ALA A 227 23.29 -1.43 11.44
N VAL A 228 22.25 -0.61 11.41
CA VAL A 228 22.13 0.59 10.56
C VAL A 228 22.57 1.82 11.36
N THR A 229 22.14 1.88 12.63
CA THR A 229 22.61 2.85 13.61
C THR A 229 22.95 2.12 14.92
N PRO A 230 23.51 2.78 15.93
CA PRO A 230 23.77 2.14 17.24
C PRO A 230 22.53 1.53 17.91
N THR A 231 21.33 1.99 17.56
CA THR A 231 20.05 1.57 18.18
C THR A 231 19.05 0.95 17.19
N LEU A 232 19.40 0.84 15.91
CA LEU A 232 18.49 0.35 14.87
C LEU A 232 19.19 -0.67 13.99
N ASN A 233 18.66 -1.88 13.90
CA ASN A 233 19.12 -2.90 12.96
C ASN A 233 18.38 -2.78 11.61
N PHE A 234 18.86 -3.50 10.61
CA PHE A 234 18.31 -3.43 9.26
C PHE A 234 16.87 -3.92 9.17
N GLY A 235 16.54 -5.00 9.88
CA GLY A 235 15.17 -5.54 9.90
C GLY A 235 14.17 -4.57 10.53
N ASP A 236 14.50 -3.98 11.67
CA ASP A 236 13.65 -2.96 12.30
C ASP A 236 13.52 -1.71 11.41
N ALA A 237 14.60 -1.31 10.71
CA ALA A 237 14.55 -0.19 9.76
C ALA A 237 13.57 -0.46 8.59
N LEU A 238 13.54 -1.70 8.08
CA LEU A 238 12.58 -2.09 7.04
C LEU A 238 11.14 -2.16 7.55
N LEU A 239 10.94 -2.34 8.86
CA LEU A 239 9.62 -2.49 9.48
C LEU A 239 9.07 -1.19 10.09
N VAL A 240 9.79 -0.06 9.93
CA VAL A 240 9.20 1.25 10.27
C VAL A 240 7.90 1.42 9.50
N PRO A 241 6.76 1.70 10.19
CA PRO A 241 5.47 1.80 9.52
C PRO A 241 5.40 2.98 8.54
N THR A 242 4.70 2.77 7.43
CA THR A 242 4.35 3.82 6.49
C THR A 242 3.44 4.85 7.18
N PRO A 243 3.72 6.16 7.08
CA PRO A 243 2.83 7.19 7.59
C PRO A 243 1.46 7.13 6.89
N LEU A 244 0.43 7.44 7.66
CA LEU A 244 -0.94 7.60 7.15
C LEU A 244 -1.15 9.09 6.85
N TYR A 245 -1.27 9.45 5.57
CA TYR A 245 -1.34 10.85 5.14
C TYR A 245 -2.77 11.40 5.04
N ALA A 246 -3.82 10.58 5.20
CA ALA A 246 -5.20 11.05 5.16
C ALA A 246 -5.50 12.20 6.13
N PRO A 247 -5.02 12.21 7.39
CA PRO A 247 -5.21 13.36 8.28
C PRO A 247 -4.57 14.66 7.77
N VAL A 248 -3.46 14.55 7.03
CA VAL A 248 -2.75 15.72 6.45
C VAL A 248 -3.58 16.30 5.31
N THR A 249 -4.06 15.46 4.37
CA THR A 249 -4.86 15.95 3.24
C THR A 249 -6.19 16.55 3.69
N GLU A 250 -6.83 15.97 4.73
CA GLU A 250 -8.04 16.55 5.31
C GLU A 250 -7.77 17.88 6.03
N ALA A 251 -6.64 18.00 6.74
CA ALA A 251 -6.25 19.26 7.37
C ALA A 251 -5.99 20.36 6.32
N LEU A 252 -5.33 20.05 5.21
CA LEU A 252 -5.12 20.97 4.10
C LEU A 252 -6.44 21.44 3.50
N ALA A 253 -7.36 20.51 3.25
CA ALA A 253 -8.69 20.82 2.73
C ALA A 253 -9.51 21.70 3.69
N HIS A 254 -9.52 21.40 4.99
CA HIS A 254 -10.18 22.23 6.00
C HIS A 254 -9.57 23.62 6.13
N ALA A 255 -8.27 23.75 5.92
CA ALA A 255 -7.57 25.05 5.93
C ALA A 255 -7.79 25.85 4.63
N GLY A 256 -8.48 25.28 3.64
CA GLY A 256 -8.70 25.91 2.35
C GLY A 256 -7.43 26.06 1.52
N ILE A 257 -6.43 25.20 1.77
CA ILE A 257 -5.19 25.19 0.96
C ILE A 257 -5.53 24.58 -0.42
N ASP A 258 -5.21 25.34 -1.46
CA ASP A 258 -5.38 24.90 -2.83
C ASP A 258 -4.21 23.98 -3.23
N VAL A 259 -4.49 22.68 -3.30
CA VAL A 259 -3.52 21.67 -3.71
C VAL A 259 -3.74 21.36 -5.19
N HIS A 260 -2.72 21.56 -6.01
CA HIS A 260 -2.81 21.35 -7.46
C HIS A 260 -2.56 19.89 -7.89
N TYR A 261 -1.70 19.18 -7.11
CA TYR A 261 -1.44 17.75 -7.32
C TYR A 261 -0.78 17.12 -6.09
#